data_b1eec73dd633029fe91f01ecf021bb52
#
_entry.id   b1eec73dd633029fe91f01ecf021bb52
#
_cell.length_a   1.000
_cell.length_b   1.000
_cell.length_c   1.000
_cell.angle_alpha   90.00
_cell.angle_beta   90.00
_cell.angle_gamma   90.00
#
_symmetry.space_group_name_H-M   'P 1'
#
loop_
_entity.id
_entity.type
_entity.pdbx_description
1 polymer ?
#
loop_
_entity_poly.entity_id
_entity_poly.type
_entity_poly.pdbx_seq_one_letter_code
_entity_poly.pdbx_strand_id
1 'polypeptide(L)'
;LHTGEGGIIITDNKDLYDKAAEFSDHGHMHKQNLPRGLDPRRTKGLNLRMSELTAAIGIAQLNKIDFILSESKKNKEYIKSHLLGIPNISFREFSDEGGSQGDTLIFNLSNPDTATKISKFMEDKGLGTKILPEAFDWHYAGAWEHIFKEMEYYNEVDIHTKWKSTENLLRRSICINIPINITKDRCDKIINIIKEGCNKYE
;
A
#
# COMPACT_ATOMS: atom_id res chain seq x y z
N LEU A 1 -4.10 1.44 10.33
CA LEU A 1 -5.31 1.22 11.12
C LEU A 1 -6.04 -0.01 10.56
N HIS A 2 -6.36 -0.96 11.44
CA HIS A 2 -7.10 -2.16 11.06
C HIS A 2 -8.47 -2.18 11.74
N THR A 3 -9.51 -2.28 10.91
CA THR A 3 -10.90 -2.42 11.38
C THR A 3 -11.59 -3.67 10.78
N GLY A 4 -10.82 -4.57 10.21
CA GLY A 4 -11.25 -5.60 9.27
C GLY A 4 -11.16 -5.05 7.86
N GLU A 5 -12.29 -4.71 7.27
CA GLU A 5 -12.38 -4.00 6.01
C GLU A 5 -12.98 -2.61 6.20
N GLY A 6 -12.62 -1.66 5.34
CA GLY A 6 -13.15 -0.30 5.36
C GLY A 6 -12.18 0.73 4.82
N GLY A 7 -12.61 2.00 4.85
CA GLY A 7 -11.81 3.13 4.43
C GLY A 7 -12.39 4.44 4.96
N ILE A 8 -11.59 5.49 4.94
CA ILE A 8 -11.99 6.84 5.32
C ILE A 8 -11.56 7.80 4.22
N ILE A 9 -12.45 8.69 3.81
CA ILE A 9 -12.17 9.82 2.94
C ILE A 9 -12.15 11.08 3.79
N ILE A 10 -11.06 11.83 3.73
CA ILE A 10 -10.91 13.14 4.38
C ILE A 10 -10.67 14.17 3.30
N THR A 11 -11.45 15.27 3.31
CA THR A 11 -11.34 16.32 2.30
C THR A 11 -11.90 17.64 2.81
N ASP A 12 -11.29 18.75 2.42
CA ASP A 12 -11.81 20.12 2.63
C ASP A 12 -12.72 20.55 1.46
N ASN A 13 -12.79 19.77 0.40
CA ASN A 13 -13.67 20.02 -0.74
C ASN A 13 -15.09 19.55 -0.46
N LYS A 14 -16.00 20.49 -0.24
CA LYS A 14 -17.40 20.20 0.08
C LYS A 14 -18.13 19.37 -0.99
N ASP A 15 -17.88 19.66 -2.26
CA ASP A 15 -18.52 18.92 -3.37
C ASP A 15 -18.03 17.46 -3.43
N LEU A 16 -16.74 17.25 -3.17
CA LEU A 16 -16.18 15.89 -3.10
C LEU A 16 -16.73 15.14 -1.91
N TYR A 17 -16.83 15.80 -0.74
CA TYR A 17 -17.44 15.23 0.45
C TYR A 17 -18.89 14.78 0.19
N ASP A 18 -19.72 15.68 -0.39
CA ASP A 18 -21.13 15.38 -0.66
C ASP A 18 -21.27 14.20 -1.62
N LYS A 19 -20.50 14.19 -2.72
CA LYS A 19 -20.48 13.09 -3.68
C LYS A 19 -20.09 11.75 -3.05
N ALA A 20 -19.04 11.75 -2.21
CA ALA A 20 -18.58 10.56 -1.52
C ALA A 20 -19.64 10.04 -0.52
N ALA A 21 -20.23 10.93 0.27
CA ALA A 21 -21.31 10.60 1.21
C ALA A 21 -22.54 10.03 0.51
N GLU A 22 -22.98 10.67 -0.57
CA GLU A 22 -24.11 10.18 -1.38
C GLU A 22 -23.81 8.81 -2.00
N PHE A 23 -22.64 8.65 -2.60
CA PHE A 23 -22.25 7.39 -3.23
C PHE A 23 -22.19 6.23 -2.22
N SER A 24 -21.70 6.50 -1.01
CA SER A 24 -21.60 5.50 0.05
C SER A 24 -22.91 5.11 0.69
N ASP A 25 -24.00 5.84 0.41
CA ASP A 25 -25.35 5.57 0.96
C ASP A 25 -26.45 5.64 -0.12
N HIS A 26 -26.35 4.78 -1.11
CA HIS A 26 -27.36 4.60 -2.16
C HIS A 26 -27.73 5.86 -2.96
N GLY A 27 -26.86 6.87 -2.99
CA GLY A 27 -27.07 8.15 -3.67
C GLY A 27 -27.89 9.17 -2.88
N HIS A 28 -28.25 8.91 -1.62
CA HIS A 28 -29.01 9.82 -0.78
C HIS A 28 -28.30 11.15 -0.54
N MET A 29 -29.02 12.26 -0.69
CA MET A 29 -28.50 13.62 -0.50
C MET A 29 -28.44 14.05 0.98
N HIS A 30 -28.93 13.24 1.90
CA HIS A 30 -28.98 13.48 3.34
C HIS A 30 -29.63 14.81 3.73
N LYS A 31 -30.81 15.13 3.13
CA LYS A 31 -31.56 16.34 3.45
C LYS A 31 -32.15 16.25 4.85
N GLN A 32 -31.69 17.09 5.76
CA GLN A 32 -32.04 17.05 7.18
C GLN A 32 -33.54 17.18 7.48
N ASN A 33 -34.30 17.85 6.60
CA ASN A 33 -35.71 18.14 6.80
C ASN A 33 -36.64 17.11 6.14
N LEU A 34 -36.11 16.02 5.60
CA LEU A 34 -36.88 15.00 4.93
C LEU A 34 -36.71 13.64 5.59
N PRO A 35 -37.80 12.87 5.72
CA PRO A 35 -37.66 11.45 6.08
C PRO A 35 -36.83 10.72 5.05
N ARG A 36 -36.04 9.70 5.47
CA ARG A 36 -35.16 8.95 4.58
C ARG A 36 -35.84 8.43 3.31
N GLY A 37 -37.09 7.99 3.40
CA GLY A 37 -37.84 7.49 2.25
C GLY A 37 -38.18 8.57 1.19
N LEU A 38 -38.16 9.85 1.56
CA LEU A 38 -38.41 11.00 0.69
C LEU A 38 -37.14 11.76 0.34
N ASP A 39 -35.98 11.35 0.90
CA ASP A 39 -34.71 11.99 0.61
C ASP A 39 -34.31 11.76 -0.86
N PRO A 40 -34.07 12.84 -1.63
CA PRO A 40 -33.76 12.70 -3.06
C PRO A 40 -32.40 12.03 -3.26
N ARG A 41 -32.25 11.38 -4.41
CA ARG A 41 -31.01 10.75 -4.85
C ARG A 41 -30.47 11.51 -6.05
N ARG A 42 -29.23 11.94 -5.98
CA ARG A 42 -28.58 12.69 -7.07
C ARG A 42 -27.65 11.82 -7.91
N THR A 43 -27.10 10.78 -7.34
CA THR A 43 -26.12 9.91 -7.99
C THR A 43 -26.47 8.44 -7.80
N LYS A 44 -25.83 7.56 -8.56
CA LYS A 44 -25.76 6.14 -8.25
C LYS A 44 -24.97 5.95 -6.96
N GLY A 45 -25.31 4.94 -6.19
CA GLY A 45 -24.58 4.66 -4.95
C GLY A 45 -24.74 3.21 -4.50
N LEU A 46 -23.86 2.83 -3.59
CA LEU A 46 -23.82 1.51 -2.95
C LEU A 46 -24.05 1.67 -1.44
N ASN A 47 -24.21 0.56 -0.74
CA ASN A 47 -24.17 0.57 0.71
C ASN A 47 -22.72 0.31 1.19
N LEU A 48 -21.97 1.38 1.36
CA LEU A 48 -20.59 1.36 1.86
C LEU A 48 -20.49 1.98 3.26
N ARG A 49 -21.61 2.06 3.98
CA ARG A 49 -21.65 2.62 5.32
C ARG A 49 -20.88 1.73 6.30
N MET A 50 -20.03 2.36 7.09
CA MET A 50 -19.31 1.68 8.16
C MET A 50 -20.30 1.20 9.24
N SER A 51 -20.16 -0.03 9.70
CA SER A 51 -20.95 -0.52 10.84
C SER A 51 -20.49 0.10 12.15
N GLU A 52 -21.38 0.18 13.14
CA GLU A 52 -21.06 0.66 14.48
C GLU A 52 -19.93 -0.15 15.14
N LEU A 53 -19.91 -1.46 14.91
CA LEU A 53 -18.85 -2.33 15.42
C LEU A 53 -17.48 -1.97 14.79
N THR A 54 -17.44 -1.79 13.49
CA THR A 54 -16.22 -1.36 12.76
C THR A 54 -15.78 0.03 13.20
N ALA A 55 -16.73 0.95 13.40
CA ALA A 55 -16.44 2.31 13.88
C ALA A 55 -15.85 2.31 15.30
N ALA A 56 -16.38 1.49 16.20
CA ALA A 56 -15.84 1.35 17.56
C ALA A 56 -14.39 0.85 17.57
N ILE A 57 -14.07 -0.14 16.73
CA ILE A 57 -12.69 -0.61 16.53
C ILE A 57 -11.83 0.52 15.96
N GLY A 58 -12.36 1.27 14.98
CA GLY A 58 -11.68 2.42 14.37
C GLY A 58 -11.28 3.49 15.40
N ILE A 59 -12.17 3.85 16.30
CA ILE A 59 -11.90 4.80 17.38
C ILE A 59 -10.77 4.28 18.29
N ALA A 60 -10.82 3.02 18.68
CA ALA A 60 -9.78 2.39 19.50
C ALA A 60 -8.41 2.37 18.79
N GLN A 61 -8.39 2.22 17.47
CA GLN A 61 -7.17 2.27 16.66
C GLN A 61 -6.65 3.70 16.50
N LEU A 62 -7.54 4.68 16.27
CA LEU A 62 -7.17 6.08 16.18
C LEU A 62 -6.51 6.60 17.47
N ASN A 63 -6.99 6.18 18.63
CA ASN A 63 -6.37 6.53 19.92
C ASN A 63 -4.92 6.03 20.09
N LYS A 64 -4.46 5.12 19.22
CA LYS A 64 -3.10 4.56 19.23
C LYS A 64 -2.27 5.02 18.03
N ILE A 65 -2.79 5.92 17.19
CA ILE A 65 -2.17 6.20 15.88
C ILE A 65 -0.73 6.75 16.03
N ASP A 66 -0.51 7.65 16.97
CA ASP A 66 0.81 8.26 17.21
C ASP A 66 1.84 7.21 17.63
N PHE A 67 1.43 6.30 18.53
CA PHE A 67 2.27 5.17 18.93
C PHE A 67 2.58 4.25 17.74
N ILE A 68 1.57 3.89 16.94
CA ILE A 68 1.74 3.03 15.78
C ILE A 68 2.71 3.66 14.78
N LEU A 69 2.52 4.93 14.45
CA LEU A 69 3.36 5.65 13.49
C LEU A 69 4.80 5.81 13.98
N SER A 70 4.99 6.18 15.25
CA SER A 70 6.32 6.37 15.83
C SER A 70 7.13 5.07 15.84
N GLU A 71 6.55 3.96 16.31
CA GLU A 71 7.25 2.68 16.35
C GLU A 71 7.50 2.11 14.95
N SER A 72 6.55 2.22 14.03
CA SER A 72 6.76 1.79 12.64
C SER A 72 7.90 2.56 11.97
N LYS A 73 7.92 3.89 12.10
CA LYS A 73 8.98 4.74 11.54
C LYS A 73 10.34 4.42 12.15
N LYS A 74 10.42 4.31 13.47
CA LYS A 74 11.64 3.96 14.19
C LYS A 74 12.22 2.61 13.72
N ASN A 75 11.40 1.59 13.60
CA ASN A 75 11.82 0.27 13.17
C ASN A 75 12.27 0.26 11.70
N LYS A 76 11.53 0.96 10.83
CA LYS A 76 11.90 1.13 9.43
C LYS A 76 13.24 1.85 9.28
N GLU A 77 13.43 2.95 9.98
CA GLU A 77 14.66 3.74 9.90
C GLU A 77 15.85 2.97 10.45
N TYR A 78 15.65 2.20 11.52
CA TYR A 78 16.69 1.31 12.04
C TYR A 78 17.17 0.32 10.96
N ILE A 79 16.25 -0.37 10.28
CA ILE A 79 16.62 -1.32 9.22
C ILE A 79 17.24 -0.59 8.03
N LYS A 80 16.59 0.49 7.54
CA LYS A 80 17.04 1.26 6.38
C LYS A 80 18.46 1.79 6.57
N SER A 81 18.75 2.40 7.74
CA SER A 81 20.06 2.98 8.02
C SER A 81 21.20 1.97 7.97
N HIS A 82 20.95 0.71 8.37
CA HIS A 82 21.95 -0.36 8.32
C HIS A 82 22.15 -0.98 6.93
N LEU A 83 21.26 -0.65 5.99
CA LEU A 83 21.32 -1.08 4.59
C LEU A 83 21.87 0.03 3.67
N LEU A 84 22.02 1.26 4.18
CA LEU A 84 22.65 2.34 3.42
C LEU A 84 24.09 1.99 3.05
N GLY A 85 24.47 2.32 1.82
CA GLY A 85 25.83 2.09 1.32
C GLY A 85 26.09 0.68 0.79
N ILE A 86 25.09 -0.22 0.81
CA ILE A 86 25.19 -1.49 0.05
C ILE A 86 25.16 -1.13 -1.44
N PRO A 87 26.15 -1.57 -2.23
CA PRO A 87 26.15 -1.33 -3.67
C PRO A 87 24.83 -1.81 -4.33
N ASN A 88 24.39 -1.08 -5.35
CA ASN A 88 23.24 -1.45 -6.18
C ASN A 88 21.88 -1.54 -5.47
N ILE A 89 21.80 -1.14 -4.19
CA ILE A 89 20.53 -0.95 -3.50
C ILE A 89 20.14 0.54 -3.53
N SER A 90 18.91 0.82 -3.96
CA SER A 90 18.28 2.13 -3.76
C SER A 90 16.93 1.97 -3.04
N PHE A 91 16.53 3.00 -2.31
CA PHE A 91 15.26 2.96 -1.59
C PHE A 91 14.19 3.76 -2.32
N ARG A 92 12.93 3.39 -2.09
CA ARG A 92 11.80 4.18 -2.57
C ARG A 92 11.91 5.61 -2.06
N GLU A 93 11.79 6.57 -2.97
CA GLU A 93 11.70 7.99 -2.66
C GLU A 93 10.26 8.36 -2.28
N PHE A 94 10.14 9.31 -1.37
CA PHE A 94 8.85 9.86 -0.94
C PHE A 94 8.85 11.37 -1.18
N SER A 95 7.74 11.90 -1.66
CA SER A 95 7.53 13.34 -1.75
C SER A 95 7.40 14.00 -0.36
N ASP A 96 6.98 13.23 0.62
CA ASP A 96 6.90 13.60 2.04
C ASP A 96 7.38 12.43 2.91
N GLU A 97 8.64 12.47 3.32
CA GLU A 97 9.22 11.47 4.22
C GLU A 97 8.52 11.48 5.60
N GLY A 98 8.09 12.65 6.07
CA GLY A 98 7.36 12.79 7.32
C GLY A 98 5.99 12.13 7.31
N GLY A 99 5.32 12.11 6.17
CA GLY A 99 4.00 11.49 5.97
C GLY A 99 4.04 9.97 5.79
N SER A 100 5.22 9.36 5.67
CA SER A 100 5.31 7.90 5.53
C SER A 100 4.80 7.17 6.78
N GLN A 101 3.98 6.13 6.58
CA GLN A 101 3.45 5.32 7.67
C GLN A 101 4.52 4.44 8.35
N GLY A 102 5.57 4.03 7.62
CA GLY A 102 6.69 3.26 8.18
C GLY A 102 6.46 1.74 8.30
N ASP A 103 5.33 1.23 7.88
CA ASP A 103 4.92 -0.18 7.98
C ASP A 103 5.60 -1.11 6.98
N THR A 104 6.24 -0.54 5.98
CA THR A 104 6.94 -1.27 4.92
C THR A 104 8.26 -0.60 4.56
N LEU A 105 9.24 -1.41 4.15
CA LEU A 105 10.47 -0.96 3.52
C LEU A 105 10.53 -1.54 2.11
N ILE A 106 10.62 -0.64 1.11
CA ILE A 106 10.79 -1.01 -0.29
C ILE A 106 12.19 -0.59 -0.72
N PHE A 107 12.92 -1.53 -1.30
CA PHE A 107 14.22 -1.29 -1.91
C PHE A 107 14.30 -1.89 -3.29
N ASN A 108 15.05 -1.24 -4.15
CA ASN A 108 15.23 -1.60 -5.54
C ASN A 108 16.64 -2.13 -5.76
N LEU A 109 16.75 -3.14 -6.60
CA LEU A 109 17.99 -3.78 -6.99
C LEU A 109 18.38 -3.38 -8.41
N SER A 110 19.54 -3.83 -8.88
CA SER A 110 20.07 -3.47 -10.20
C SER A 110 19.16 -3.91 -11.34
N ASN A 111 18.60 -5.13 -11.23
CA ASN A 111 17.78 -5.73 -12.29
C ASN A 111 16.76 -6.73 -11.72
N PRO A 112 15.75 -7.16 -12.55
CA PRO A 112 14.71 -8.10 -12.14
C PRO A 112 15.22 -9.48 -11.72
N ASP A 113 16.21 -10.03 -12.41
CA ASP A 113 16.74 -11.37 -12.11
C ASP A 113 17.39 -11.42 -10.74
N THR A 114 18.14 -10.39 -10.39
CA THR A 114 18.75 -10.24 -9.08
C THR A 114 17.67 -10.09 -8.01
N ALA A 115 16.63 -9.29 -8.25
CA ALA A 115 15.52 -9.14 -7.33
C ALA A 115 14.83 -10.49 -7.05
N THR A 116 14.56 -11.28 -8.07
CA THR A 116 13.96 -12.62 -7.94
C THR A 116 14.84 -13.57 -7.13
N LYS A 117 16.16 -13.59 -7.38
CA LYS A 117 17.09 -14.45 -6.65
C LYS A 117 17.23 -14.08 -5.18
N ILE A 118 17.34 -12.77 -4.89
CA ILE A 118 17.46 -12.26 -3.51
C ILE A 118 16.17 -12.53 -2.75
N SER A 119 15.04 -12.28 -3.36
CA SER A 119 13.71 -12.53 -2.83
C SER A 119 13.56 -13.99 -2.42
N LYS A 120 13.84 -14.93 -3.33
CA LYS A 120 13.84 -16.36 -3.05
C LYS A 120 14.77 -16.72 -1.90
N PHE A 121 15.98 -16.15 -1.88
CA PHE A 121 16.92 -16.37 -0.78
C PHE A 121 16.38 -15.88 0.55
N MET A 122 15.71 -14.72 0.58
CA MET A 122 15.09 -14.17 1.79
C MET A 122 13.98 -15.10 2.30
N GLU A 123 13.15 -15.62 1.42
CA GLU A 123 12.11 -16.60 1.77
C GLU A 123 12.67 -17.90 2.33
N ASP A 124 13.68 -18.45 1.69
CA ASP A 124 14.37 -19.67 2.14
C ASP A 124 15.00 -19.48 3.54
N LYS A 125 15.32 -18.26 3.93
CA LYS A 125 15.76 -17.86 5.28
C LYS A 125 14.61 -17.53 6.25
N GLY A 126 13.37 -17.71 5.83
CA GLY A 126 12.16 -17.46 6.62
C GLY A 126 11.83 -15.98 6.80
N LEU A 127 12.32 -15.14 5.89
CA LEU A 127 11.89 -13.75 5.76
C LEU A 127 10.86 -13.66 4.65
N GLY A 128 9.58 -13.75 5.03
CA GLY A 128 8.48 -13.55 4.10
C GLY A 128 8.54 -12.12 3.54
N THR A 129 8.52 -12.03 2.24
CA THR A 129 8.51 -10.78 1.52
C THR A 129 7.17 -10.67 0.81
N LYS A 130 6.56 -9.50 0.83
CA LYS A 130 5.54 -9.17 -0.15
C LYS A 130 6.31 -8.69 -1.36
N ILE A 131 6.63 -9.63 -2.21
CA ILE A 131 7.59 -9.38 -3.27
C ILE A 131 6.87 -8.77 -4.44
N LEU A 132 7.25 -7.57 -4.78
CA LEU A 132 6.75 -6.93 -5.98
C LEU A 132 7.03 -7.76 -7.23
N PRO A 133 8.15 -8.47 -7.40
CA PRO A 133 8.33 -9.42 -8.50
C PRO A 133 7.31 -10.57 -8.52
N GLU A 134 6.92 -11.13 -7.37
CA GLU A 134 5.97 -12.25 -7.30
C GLU A 134 4.51 -11.78 -7.23
N ALA A 135 4.26 -10.64 -6.60
CA ALA A 135 2.95 -9.98 -6.59
C ALA A 135 2.78 -8.98 -7.75
N PHE A 136 3.63 -9.04 -8.76
CA PHE A 136 3.67 -8.08 -9.86
C PHE A 136 2.33 -7.92 -10.56
N ASP A 137 1.68 -9.02 -10.87
CA ASP A 137 0.40 -9.01 -11.58
C ASP A 137 -0.72 -8.36 -10.74
N TRP A 138 -0.61 -8.36 -9.42
CA TRP A 138 -1.59 -7.70 -8.54
C TRP A 138 -1.39 -6.20 -8.44
N HIS A 139 -0.15 -5.74 -8.59
CA HIS A 139 0.23 -4.34 -8.36
C HIS A 139 0.57 -3.57 -9.63
N TYR A 140 0.40 -4.20 -10.81
CA TYR A 140 0.75 -3.61 -12.08
C TYR A 140 -0.45 -3.54 -13.02
N ALA A 141 -0.86 -2.32 -13.37
CA ALA A 141 -2.02 -2.10 -14.23
C ALA A 141 -1.88 -2.74 -15.61
N GLY A 142 -0.68 -2.90 -16.13
CA GLY A 142 -0.42 -3.61 -17.40
C GLY A 142 -0.81 -5.09 -17.42
N ALA A 143 -1.07 -5.69 -16.22
CA ALA A 143 -1.59 -7.05 -16.10
C ALA A 143 -3.12 -7.12 -16.00
N TRP A 144 -3.82 -5.97 -15.92
CA TRP A 144 -5.27 -5.91 -15.69
C TRP A 144 -6.07 -5.86 -17.00
N GLU A 145 -5.69 -6.63 -17.99
CA GLU A 145 -6.34 -6.68 -19.30
C GLU A 145 -7.86 -6.94 -19.19
N HIS A 146 -8.28 -7.80 -18.26
CA HIS A 146 -9.68 -8.13 -18.01
C HIS A 146 -10.51 -6.92 -17.58
N ILE A 147 -9.91 -5.93 -16.89
CA ILE A 147 -10.56 -4.69 -16.49
C ILE A 147 -10.60 -3.70 -17.67
N PHE A 148 -9.47 -3.54 -18.33
CA PHE A 148 -9.34 -2.53 -19.40
C PHE A 148 -10.15 -2.88 -20.64
N LYS A 149 -10.37 -4.16 -20.94
CA LYS A 149 -11.25 -4.57 -22.03
C LYS A 149 -12.71 -4.09 -21.91
N GLU A 150 -13.18 -3.87 -20.68
CA GLU A 150 -14.51 -3.37 -20.42
C GLU A 150 -14.61 -1.83 -20.40
N MET A 151 -13.49 -1.15 -20.51
CA MET A 151 -13.40 0.32 -20.47
C MET A 151 -13.24 0.89 -21.89
N GLU A 152 -14.30 1.46 -22.47
CA GLU A 152 -14.30 2.07 -23.80
C GLU A 152 -13.11 3.04 -24.02
N TYR A 153 -12.77 3.83 -23.00
CA TYR A 153 -11.66 4.79 -23.03
C TYR A 153 -10.27 4.15 -23.24
N TYR A 154 -10.11 2.87 -22.91
CA TYR A 154 -8.83 2.15 -22.99
C TYR A 154 -8.72 1.19 -24.18
N ASN A 155 -9.76 1.06 -25.03
CA ASN A 155 -9.76 0.15 -26.17
C ASN A 155 -8.64 0.45 -27.21
N GLU A 156 -8.15 1.68 -27.25
CA GLU A 156 -7.06 2.11 -28.14
C GLU A 156 -5.68 2.12 -27.48
N VAL A 157 -5.60 1.76 -26.20
CA VAL A 157 -4.35 1.81 -25.43
C VAL A 157 -3.73 0.43 -25.33
N ASP A 158 -2.52 0.28 -25.86
CA ASP A 158 -1.71 -0.91 -25.58
C ASP A 158 -1.22 -0.87 -24.12
N ILE A 159 -1.94 -1.55 -23.24
CA ILE A 159 -1.65 -1.62 -21.80
C ILE A 159 -0.29 -2.28 -21.50
N HIS A 160 0.21 -3.16 -22.38
CA HIS A 160 1.48 -3.85 -22.18
C HIS A 160 2.69 -2.95 -22.42
N THR A 161 2.51 -1.86 -23.14
CA THR A 161 3.61 -0.92 -23.44
C THR A 161 3.49 0.42 -22.71
N LYS A 162 2.29 0.78 -22.25
CA LYS A 162 2.00 2.09 -21.67
C LYS A 162 2.82 2.41 -20.42
N TRP A 163 3.08 1.44 -19.58
CA TRP A 163 3.70 1.66 -18.26
C TRP A 163 5.03 0.89 -18.07
N LYS A 164 5.83 0.76 -19.11
CA LYS A 164 7.11 0.02 -19.09
C LYS A 164 8.09 0.49 -18.01
N SER A 165 8.13 1.79 -17.71
CA SER A 165 8.98 2.31 -16.64
C SER A 165 8.52 1.82 -15.26
N THR A 166 7.22 1.80 -15.02
CA THR A 166 6.61 1.24 -13.81
C THR A 166 6.86 -0.26 -13.71
N GLU A 167 6.67 -0.99 -14.80
CA GLU A 167 6.97 -2.42 -14.87
C GLU A 167 8.41 -2.70 -14.47
N ASN A 168 9.35 -2.03 -15.11
CA ASN A 168 10.77 -2.23 -14.83
C ASN A 168 11.12 -1.90 -13.36
N LEU A 169 10.53 -0.85 -12.80
CA LEU A 169 10.72 -0.52 -11.40
C LEU A 169 10.17 -1.61 -10.47
N LEU A 170 8.94 -2.04 -10.68
CA LEU A 170 8.29 -3.05 -9.84
C LEU A 170 9.01 -4.40 -9.90
N ARG A 171 9.44 -4.84 -11.08
CA ARG A 171 10.15 -6.12 -11.25
C ARG A 171 11.48 -6.20 -10.51
N ARG A 172 12.11 -5.06 -10.20
CA ARG A 172 13.36 -4.99 -9.45
C ARG A 172 13.21 -4.51 -8.01
N SER A 173 11.97 -4.43 -7.51
CA SER A 173 11.67 -3.92 -6.16
C SER A 173 11.28 -5.06 -5.22
N ILE A 174 11.85 -5.07 -4.03
CA ILE A 174 11.48 -5.96 -2.94
C ILE A 174 10.83 -5.15 -1.83
N CYS A 175 9.67 -5.60 -1.34
CA CYS A 175 8.96 -4.99 -0.23
C CYS A 175 8.98 -5.94 0.97
N ILE A 176 9.37 -5.44 2.13
CA ILE A 176 9.26 -6.16 3.40
C ILE A 176 8.30 -5.43 4.34
N ASN A 177 7.49 -6.18 5.06
CA ASN A 177 6.62 -5.64 6.11
C ASN A 177 7.41 -5.41 7.39
N ILE A 178 7.12 -4.30 8.06
CA ILE A 178 7.76 -3.92 9.33
C ILE A 178 6.67 -3.81 10.40
N PRO A 179 6.45 -4.88 11.18
CA PRO A 179 5.49 -4.85 12.28
C PRO A 179 5.89 -3.86 13.38
N ILE A 180 4.91 -3.22 14.00
CA ILE A 180 5.14 -2.27 15.11
C ILE A 180 5.81 -2.92 16.33
N ASN A 181 5.56 -4.21 16.56
CA ASN A 181 6.08 -4.98 17.69
C ASN A 181 7.31 -5.82 17.33
N ILE A 182 8.01 -5.47 16.24
CA ILE A 182 9.24 -6.16 15.86
C ILE A 182 10.35 -5.93 16.88
N THR A 183 11.02 -7.00 17.29
CA THR A 183 12.15 -6.90 18.21
C THR A 183 13.42 -6.43 17.49
N LYS A 184 14.36 -5.88 18.26
CA LYS A 184 15.68 -5.47 17.71
C LYS A 184 16.42 -6.67 17.08
N ASP A 185 16.43 -7.83 17.75
CA ASP A 185 17.05 -9.05 17.22
C ASP A 185 16.43 -9.48 15.87
N ARG A 186 15.12 -9.30 15.72
CA ARG A 186 14.45 -9.57 14.44
C ARG A 186 14.84 -8.56 13.36
N CYS A 187 14.97 -7.29 13.71
CA CYS A 187 15.50 -6.28 12.79
C CYS A 187 16.93 -6.64 12.34
N ASP A 188 17.82 -6.99 13.28
CA ASP A 188 19.21 -7.38 12.99
C ASP A 188 19.25 -8.64 12.09
N LYS A 189 18.37 -9.60 12.34
CA LYS A 189 18.23 -10.78 11.46
C LYS A 189 17.82 -10.40 10.05
N ILE A 190 16.84 -9.51 9.89
CA ILE A 190 16.37 -9.01 8.58
C ILE A 190 17.54 -8.33 7.85
N ILE A 191 18.26 -7.43 8.53
CA ILE A 191 19.41 -6.73 7.97
C ILE A 191 20.45 -7.71 7.46
N ASN A 192 20.80 -8.72 8.26
CA ASN A 192 21.80 -9.72 7.89
C ASN A 192 21.37 -10.55 6.69
N ILE A 193 20.12 -11.00 6.64
CA ILE A 193 19.58 -11.77 5.51
C ILE A 193 19.65 -10.94 4.20
N ILE A 194 19.27 -9.66 4.25
CA ILE A 194 19.34 -8.78 3.08
C ILE A 194 20.80 -8.60 2.63
N LYS A 195 21.72 -8.32 3.57
CA LYS A 195 23.15 -8.19 3.27
C LYS A 195 23.75 -9.44 2.66
N GLU A 196 23.44 -10.61 3.22
CA GLU A 196 23.88 -11.91 2.67
C GLU A 196 23.35 -12.12 1.25
N GLY A 197 22.08 -11.85 1.02
CA GLY A 197 21.46 -11.97 -0.30
C GLY A 197 22.12 -11.06 -1.33
N CYS A 198 22.32 -9.79 -0.99
CA CYS A 198 23.00 -8.83 -1.87
C CYS A 198 24.45 -9.24 -2.16
N ASN A 199 25.23 -9.60 -1.14
CA ASN A 199 26.62 -10.05 -1.35
C ASN A 199 26.73 -11.31 -2.22
N LYS A 200 25.67 -12.12 -2.28
CA LYS A 200 25.67 -13.36 -3.05
C LYS A 200 25.24 -13.19 -4.50
N TYR A 201 24.37 -12.23 -4.79
CA TYR A 201 23.68 -12.14 -6.08
C TYR A 201 23.81 -10.79 -6.80
N GLU A 202 24.24 -9.71 -6.12
CA GLU A 202 24.63 -8.43 -6.70
C GLU A 202 26.14 -8.35 -6.93
#